data_c1497bbfb0c4e6c4180dfb91d6769a5d
#
_entry.id   c1497bbfb0c4e6c4180dfb91d6769a5d
#
_cell.length_a   1.000
_cell.length_b   1.000
_cell.length_c   1.000
_cell.angle_alpha   90.00
_cell.angle_beta   90.00
_cell.angle_gamma   90.00
#
_symmetry.space_group_name_H-M   'P 1'
#
loop_
_entity.id
_entity.type
_entity.pdbx_description
1 polymer ?
#
loop_
_entity_poly.entity_id
_entity_poly.type
_entity_poly.pdbx_seq_one_letter_code
_entity_poly.pdbx_strand_id
1 'polypeptide(L)'
;MPEPTRRPTQRDVAERAGVSAATVSYVLSGRQGRTNPVSEETRRRVLSVVAELGYQTNHAARSLRRDRTDLVCVVYRPPSNPWVEELIEQLHDSAVDRGYSVVTAPVASRDRADTALRVLRERFVDGAIIAPDPAIDAHDIRALASGGLPLVVFDDVLAARRLDVVRLAQASACRSAVSHLIERGHRRIAYLAHDEELAPGGDGVKYAAYRQALAEHDIPLDPALVVPGADFRPEAYAQAQKLLRQSLPPTAVFCASDRGAINAVWAAKDAGLQVPQDLAVIGVGNTREGESVRPALTTVGAERTDFTDAIEALWERIGTPALPGRELLQPWRLVPRESV
;
A
#
# COMPACT_ATOMS: atom_id res chain seq x y z
N MET A 1 -3.93 22.07 -41.24
CA MET A 1 -4.01 21.13 -40.12
C MET A 1 -4.69 19.85 -40.64
N PRO A 2 -4.12 18.66 -40.48
CA PRO A 2 -4.81 17.44 -40.84
C PRO A 2 -6.06 17.30 -39.94
N GLU A 3 -7.21 16.93 -40.57
CA GLU A 3 -8.43 16.62 -39.82
C GLU A 3 -8.16 15.56 -38.76
N PRO A 4 -8.79 15.62 -37.57
CA PRO A 4 -8.63 14.59 -36.53
C PRO A 4 -9.17 13.27 -37.12
N THR A 5 -8.29 12.35 -37.44
CA THR A 5 -8.63 11.01 -37.91
C THR A 5 -9.51 10.35 -36.86
N ARG A 6 -10.77 10.16 -37.17
CA ARG A 6 -11.75 9.46 -36.32
C ARG A 6 -11.17 8.07 -35.95
N ARG A 7 -11.13 7.75 -34.66
CA ARG A 7 -10.71 6.43 -34.20
C ARG A 7 -11.62 5.35 -34.81
N PRO A 8 -11.05 4.27 -35.35
CA PRO A 8 -11.84 3.17 -35.89
C PRO A 8 -12.80 2.62 -34.82
N THR A 9 -14.00 2.24 -35.24
CA THR A 9 -15.02 1.65 -34.38
C THR A 9 -15.18 0.16 -34.66
N GLN A 10 -15.84 -0.56 -33.79
CA GLN A 10 -16.19 -1.97 -34.00
C GLN A 10 -17.05 -2.16 -35.26
N ARG A 11 -17.82 -1.14 -35.65
CA ARG A 11 -18.63 -1.15 -36.87
C ARG A 11 -17.77 -1.06 -38.13
N ASP A 12 -16.74 -0.23 -38.09
CA ASP A 12 -15.79 -0.11 -39.21
C ASP A 12 -15.04 -1.43 -39.45
N VAL A 13 -14.67 -2.14 -38.36
CA VAL A 13 -14.10 -3.49 -38.45
C VAL A 13 -15.09 -4.50 -39.03
N ALA A 14 -16.35 -4.45 -38.60
CA ALA A 14 -17.39 -5.35 -39.09
C ALA A 14 -17.66 -5.18 -40.61
N GLU A 15 -17.79 -3.93 -41.04
CA GLU A 15 -17.96 -3.59 -42.46
C GLU A 15 -16.77 -4.07 -43.29
N ARG A 16 -15.56 -3.79 -42.87
CA ARG A 16 -14.33 -4.16 -43.59
C ARG A 16 -14.09 -5.66 -43.63
N ALA A 17 -14.43 -6.37 -42.54
CA ALA A 17 -14.30 -7.83 -42.45
C ALA A 17 -15.48 -8.59 -43.10
N GLY A 18 -16.55 -7.92 -43.52
CA GLY A 18 -17.74 -8.54 -44.07
C GLY A 18 -18.50 -9.43 -43.10
N VAL A 19 -18.58 -9.00 -41.84
CA VAL A 19 -19.25 -9.75 -40.76
C VAL A 19 -20.14 -8.83 -39.93
N SER A 20 -20.96 -9.41 -39.06
CA SER A 20 -21.75 -8.61 -38.10
C SER A 20 -20.87 -8.03 -37.00
N ALA A 21 -21.28 -6.88 -36.39
CA ALA A 21 -20.61 -6.34 -35.20
C ALA A 21 -20.61 -7.33 -34.02
N ALA A 22 -21.64 -8.18 -33.92
CA ALA A 22 -21.69 -9.27 -32.97
C ALA A 22 -20.53 -10.28 -33.19
N THR A 23 -20.27 -10.66 -34.44
CA THR A 23 -19.16 -11.56 -34.82
C THR A 23 -17.82 -10.96 -34.44
N VAL A 24 -17.59 -9.66 -34.70
CA VAL A 24 -16.38 -8.96 -34.26
C VAL A 24 -16.24 -8.99 -32.75
N SER A 25 -17.33 -8.71 -32.04
CA SER A 25 -17.34 -8.77 -30.54
C SER A 25 -16.97 -10.16 -30.04
N TYR A 26 -17.49 -11.23 -30.64
CA TYR A 26 -17.16 -12.61 -30.28
C TYR A 26 -15.68 -12.93 -30.49
N VAL A 27 -15.15 -12.57 -31.67
CA VAL A 27 -13.74 -12.79 -31.99
C VAL A 27 -12.81 -12.07 -31.02
N LEU A 28 -13.11 -10.81 -30.71
CA LEU A 28 -12.28 -9.99 -29.81
C LEU A 28 -12.41 -10.37 -28.35
N SER A 29 -13.55 -10.94 -27.90
CA SER A 29 -13.75 -11.35 -26.52
C SER A 29 -13.18 -12.73 -26.17
N GLY A 30 -12.70 -13.48 -27.16
CA GLY A 30 -12.21 -14.86 -26.98
C GLY A 30 -13.31 -15.87 -26.59
N ARG A 31 -14.57 -15.44 -26.46
CA ARG A 31 -15.68 -16.32 -26.08
C ARG A 31 -16.11 -17.13 -27.30
N GLN A 32 -15.95 -18.44 -27.23
CA GLN A 32 -16.63 -19.33 -28.19
C GLN A 32 -18.10 -19.39 -27.77
N GLY A 33 -18.99 -18.88 -28.67
CA GLY A 33 -20.43 -19.01 -28.45
C GLY A 33 -20.83 -20.48 -28.43
N ARG A 34 -21.58 -20.91 -27.42
CA ARG A 34 -22.06 -22.31 -27.27
C ARG A 34 -22.96 -22.77 -28.41
N THR A 35 -23.53 -21.84 -29.21
CA THR A 35 -24.53 -22.12 -30.23
C THR A 35 -24.06 -21.90 -31.68
N ASN A 36 -22.95 -21.17 -31.93
CA ASN A 36 -22.43 -21.00 -33.29
C ASN A 36 -20.97 -20.58 -33.26
N PRO A 37 -20.00 -21.51 -33.34
CA PRO A 37 -18.59 -21.20 -33.30
C PRO A 37 -18.20 -20.41 -34.56
N VAL A 38 -17.51 -19.28 -34.39
CA VAL A 38 -16.93 -18.51 -35.50
C VAL A 38 -15.83 -19.35 -36.14
N SER A 39 -15.86 -19.54 -37.47
CA SER A 39 -14.83 -20.31 -38.16
C SER A 39 -13.43 -19.67 -38.00
N GLU A 40 -12.39 -20.48 -38.00
CA GLU A 40 -11.00 -20.00 -37.89
C GLU A 40 -10.64 -19.05 -39.05
N GLU A 41 -11.21 -19.23 -40.22
CA GLU A 41 -11.06 -18.32 -41.36
C GLU A 41 -11.67 -16.94 -41.06
N THR A 42 -12.89 -16.90 -40.52
CA THR A 42 -13.55 -15.67 -40.11
C THR A 42 -12.79 -14.97 -38.98
N ARG A 43 -12.29 -15.75 -38.01
CA ARG A 43 -11.48 -15.24 -36.92
C ARG A 43 -10.20 -14.55 -37.43
N ARG A 44 -9.44 -15.23 -38.31
CA ARG A 44 -8.22 -14.66 -38.90
C ARG A 44 -8.51 -13.38 -39.68
N ARG A 45 -9.57 -13.38 -40.47
CA ARG A 45 -9.99 -12.20 -41.26
C ARG A 45 -10.33 -11.01 -40.37
N VAL A 46 -11.10 -11.20 -39.30
CA VAL A 46 -11.42 -10.14 -38.36
C VAL A 46 -10.16 -9.60 -37.67
N LEU A 47 -9.27 -10.47 -37.18
CA LEU A 47 -8.01 -10.06 -36.51
C LEU A 47 -7.07 -9.32 -37.49
N SER A 48 -7.02 -9.71 -38.78
CA SER A 48 -6.26 -8.99 -39.81
C SER A 48 -6.78 -7.57 -40.02
N VAL A 49 -8.12 -7.41 -40.11
CA VAL A 49 -8.75 -6.09 -40.26
C VAL A 49 -8.56 -5.22 -39.01
N VAL A 50 -8.62 -5.81 -37.82
CA VAL A 50 -8.31 -5.11 -36.54
C VAL A 50 -6.91 -4.54 -36.55
N ALA A 51 -5.92 -5.33 -37.00
CA ALA A 51 -4.52 -4.89 -37.12
C ALA A 51 -4.35 -3.81 -38.20
N GLU A 52 -4.98 -3.99 -39.36
CA GLU A 52 -4.94 -3.03 -40.50
C GLU A 52 -5.51 -1.66 -40.12
N LEU A 53 -6.64 -1.64 -39.42
CA LEU A 53 -7.31 -0.41 -39.00
C LEU A 53 -6.70 0.20 -37.70
N GLY A 54 -5.80 -0.50 -37.02
CA GLY A 54 -5.33 -0.09 -35.71
C GLY A 54 -6.47 -0.02 -34.68
N TYR A 55 -7.52 -0.84 -34.87
CA TYR A 55 -8.67 -0.82 -33.96
C TYR A 55 -8.28 -1.35 -32.59
N GLN A 56 -8.49 -0.54 -31.57
CA GLN A 56 -8.39 -0.92 -30.19
C GLN A 56 -9.77 -1.05 -29.57
N THR A 57 -10.01 -2.15 -28.85
CA THR A 57 -11.27 -2.33 -28.14
C THR A 57 -11.48 -1.20 -27.15
N ASN A 58 -12.58 -0.48 -27.28
CA ASN A 58 -12.93 0.56 -26.33
C ASN A 58 -13.29 -0.10 -24.97
N HIS A 59 -12.35 0.04 -24.02
CA HIS A 59 -12.50 -0.53 -22.69
C HIS A 59 -13.74 0.02 -21.97
N ALA A 60 -14.03 1.33 -22.11
CA ALA A 60 -15.20 1.96 -21.52
C ALA A 60 -16.53 1.39 -22.03
N ALA A 61 -16.63 1.13 -23.36
CA ALA A 61 -17.81 0.51 -23.94
C ALA A 61 -17.99 -0.97 -23.54
N ARG A 62 -16.88 -1.66 -23.20
CA ARG A 62 -16.90 -3.03 -22.70
C ARG A 62 -17.30 -3.06 -21.23
N SER A 63 -16.74 -2.14 -20.42
CA SER A 63 -17.05 -2.00 -18.98
C SER A 63 -18.53 -1.70 -18.75
N LEU A 64 -19.11 -0.76 -19.53
CA LEU A 64 -20.54 -0.42 -19.48
C LEU A 64 -21.48 -1.63 -19.75
N ARG A 65 -21.07 -2.53 -20.64
CA ARG A 65 -21.89 -3.73 -20.95
C ARG A 65 -21.72 -4.85 -19.94
N ARG A 66 -20.62 -4.87 -19.20
CA ARG A 66 -20.28 -5.93 -18.24
C ARG A 66 -20.53 -5.54 -16.80
N ASP A 67 -20.82 -4.26 -16.55
CA ASP A 67 -20.85 -3.65 -15.23
C ASP A 67 -19.56 -3.93 -14.43
N ARG A 68 -18.43 -3.96 -15.16
CA ARG A 68 -17.08 -4.27 -14.63
C ARG A 68 -16.02 -3.52 -15.40
N THR A 69 -15.07 -2.98 -14.65
CA THR A 69 -13.92 -2.25 -15.21
C THR A 69 -12.70 -3.15 -15.42
N ASP A 70 -12.69 -4.33 -14.81
CA ASP A 70 -11.53 -5.23 -14.72
C ASP A 70 -10.28 -4.50 -14.15
N LEU A 71 -10.50 -3.49 -13.25
CA LEU A 71 -9.47 -2.74 -12.54
C LEU A 71 -9.67 -2.85 -11.04
N VAL A 72 -8.56 -2.97 -10.31
CA VAL A 72 -8.52 -2.80 -8.85
C VAL A 72 -7.50 -1.73 -8.48
N CYS A 73 -7.71 -1.05 -7.35
CA CYS A 73 -6.90 0.08 -6.93
C CYS A 73 -6.19 -0.19 -5.61
N VAL A 74 -4.92 0.21 -5.51
CA VAL A 74 -4.23 0.37 -4.22
C VAL A 74 -4.10 1.86 -3.93
N VAL A 75 -4.70 2.30 -2.82
CA VAL A 75 -4.56 3.66 -2.31
C VAL A 75 -3.50 3.66 -1.21
N TYR A 76 -2.52 4.53 -1.32
CA TYR A 76 -1.40 4.56 -0.38
C TYR A 76 -0.79 5.95 -0.26
N ARG A 77 -0.05 6.18 0.85
CA ARG A 77 0.71 7.40 1.07
C ARG A 77 2.09 7.35 0.40
N PRO A 78 2.44 8.31 -0.46
CA PRO A 78 3.79 8.44 -0.99
C PRO A 78 4.76 9.11 0.03
N PRO A 79 6.07 8.86 -0.07
CA PRO A 79 6.66 7.90 -0.99
C PRO A 79 6.25 6.47 -0.65
N SER A 80 6.17 5.59 -1.64
CA SER A 80 5.96 4.16 -1.37
C SER A 80 7.08 3.64 -0.47
N ASN A 81 6.74 2.71 0.38
CA ASN A 81 7.69 1.98 1.20
C ASN A 81 7.66 0.49 0.80
N PRO A 82 8.67 -0.30 1.17
CA PRO A 82 8.75 -1.70 0.78
C PRO A 82 7.52 -2.54 1.16
N TRP A 83 6.81 -2.19 2.23
CA TRP A 83 5.56 -2.86 2.62
C TRP A 83 4.43 -2.61 1.59
N VAL A 84 4.28 -1.36 1.12
CA VAL A 84 3.30 -1.00 0.08
C VAL A 84 3.71 -1.59 -1.28
N GLU A 85 5.01 -1.58 -1.59
CA GLU A 85 5.55 -2.14 -2.84
C GLU A 85 5.26 -3.64 -2.92
N GLU A 86 5.47 -4.37 -1.85
CA GLU A 86 5.16 -5.81 -1.73
C GLU A 86 3.65 -6.08 -1.86
N LEU A 87 2.79 -5.25 -1.24
CA LEU A 87 1.34 -5.34 -1.41
C LEU A 87 0.92 -5.18 -2.88
N ILE A 88 1.50 -4.18 -3.57
CA ILE A 88 1.20 -3.92 -4.98
C ILE A 88 1.67 -5.09 -5.85
N GLU A 89 2.87 -5.63 -5.60
CA GLU A 89 3.43 -6.76 -6.33
C GLU A 89 2.55 -8.01 -6.19
N GLN A 90 2.22 -8.41 -4.96
CA GLN A 90 1.37 -9.57 -4.70
C GLN A 90 -0.05 -9.40 -5.27
N LEU A 91 -0.63 -8.20 -5.15
CA LEU A 91 -1.93 -7.92 -5.77
C LEU A 91 -1.84 -7.98 -7.29
N HIS A 92 -0.75 -7.51 -7.90
CA HIS A 92 -0.56 -7.55 -9.34
C HIS A 92 -0.50 -8.99 -9.85
N ASP A 93 0.30 -9.85 -9.21
CA ASP A 93 0.40 -11.27 -9.55
C ASP A 93 -0.98 -11.96 -9.45
N SER A 94 -1.70 -11.72 -8.36
CA SER A 94 -3.04 -12.28 -8.15
C SER A 94 -4.08 -11.74 -9.15
N ALA A 95 -3.93 -10.49 -9.61
CA ALA A 95 -4.84 -9.84 -10.57
C ALA A 95 -4.68 -10.41 -11.99
N VAL A 96 -3.45 -10.70 -12.41
CA VAL A 96 -3.15 -11.24 -13.76
C VAL A 96 -3.94 -12.53 -14.02
N ASP A 97 -3.92 -13.46 -13.07
CA ASP A 97 -4.62 -14.75 -13.19
C ASP A 97 -6.15 -14.59 -13.29
N ARG A 98 -6.68 -13.47 -12.80
CA ARG A 98 -8.11 -13.14 -12.79
C ARG A 98 -8.53 -12.21 -13.92
N GLY A 99 -7.58 -11.81 -14.78
CA GLY A 99 -7.82 -10.89 -15.91
C GLY A 99 -8.09 -9.45 -15.50
N TYR A 100 -7.58 -9.04 -14.32
CA TYR A 100 -7.61 -7.68 -13.83
C TYR A 100 -6.28 -6.97 -14.04
N SER A 101 -6.34 -5.64 -13.99
CA SER A 101 -5.15 -4.78 -13.89
C SER A 101 -5.19 -3.98 -12.59
N VAL A 102 -4.00 -3.73 -12.04
CA VAL A 102 -3.85 -2.92 -10.84
C VAL A 102 -3.54 -1.49 -11.22
N VAL A 103 -4.27 -0.54 -10.63
CA VAL A 103 -3.96 0.89 -10.67
C VAL A 103 -3.60 1.36 -9.28
N THR A 104 -2.79 2.40 -9.18
CA THR A 104 -2.37 2.96 -7.90
C THR A 104 -2.83 4.41 -7.77
N ALA A 105 -3.24 4.80 -6.57
CA ALA A 105 -3.64 6.15 -6.22
C ALA A 105 -2.77 6.65 -5.05
N PRO A 106 -1.65 7.35 -5.33
CA PRO A 106 -0.83 7.94 -4.28
C PRO A 106 -1.52 9.17 -3.70
N VAL A 107 -1.75 9.17 -2.38
CA VAL A 107 -2.42 10.23 -1.63
C VAL A 107 -1.42 10.91 -0.70
N ALA A 108 -0.94 12.11 -1.09
CA ALA A 108 0.03 12.89 -0.32
C ALA A 108 -0.61 14.02 0.50
N SER A 109 -1.89 14.32 0.27
CA SER A 109 -2.62 15.42 0.90
C SER A 109 -4.12 15.19 0.81
N ARG A 110 -4.90 15.99 1.57
CA ARG A 110 -6.37 15.95 1.52
C ARG A 110 -6.92 16.18 0.10
N ASP A 111 -6.39 17.14 -0.66
CA ASP A 111 -6.83 17.42 -2.03
C ASP A 111 -6.64 16.21 -2.97
N ARG A 112 -5.52 15.48 -2.79
CA ARG A 112 -5.27 14.25 -3.54
C ARG A 112 -6.18 13.11 -3.06
N ALA A 113 -6.47 13.04 -1.76
CA ALA A 113 -7.46 12.12 -1.23
C ALA A 113 -8.82 12.34 -1.86
N ASP A 114 -9.30 13.58 -1.92
CA ASP A 114 -10.59 13.91 -2.53
C ASP A 114 -10.66 13.51 -4.02
N THR A 115 -9.54 13.64 -4.74
CA THR A 115 -9.45 13.19 -6.13
C THR A 115 -9.52 11.67 -6.23
N ALA A 116 -8.76 10.94 -5.41
CA ALA A 116 -8.77 9.47 -5.37
C ALA A 116 -10.16 8.95 -4.95
N LEU A 117 -10.75 9.54 -3.89
CA LEU A 117 -12.08 9.19 -3.41
C LEU A 117 -13.17 9.42 -4.45
N ARG A 118 -13.06 10.47 -5.27
CA ARG A 118 -13.97 10.71 -6.39
C ARG A 118 -13.87 9.59 -7.42
N VAL A 119 -12.67 9.21 -7.84
CA VAL A 119 -12.43 8.10 -8.78
C VAL A 119 -13.04 6.79 -8.25
N LEU A 120 -12.87 6.51 -6.95
CA LEU A 120 -13.44 5.34 -6.32
C LEU A 120 -14.98 5.38 -6.25
N ARG A 121 -15.57 6.56 -5.94
CA ARG A 121 -17.04 6.75 -5.90
C ARG A 121 -17.67 6.61 -7.28
N GLU A 122 -17.02 7.10 -8.31
CA GLU A 122 -17.47 7.03 -9.72
C GLU A 122 -17.28 5.63 -10.33
N ARG A 123 -16.81 4.65 -9.56
CA ARG A 123 -16.62 3.25 -9.94
C ARG A 123 -15.72 3.05 -11.16
N PHE A 124 -14.62 3.80 -11.24
CA PHE A 124 -13.57 3.53 -12.22
C PHE A 124 -12.80 2.23 -11.94
N VAL A 125 -13.01 1.63 -10.77
CA VAL A 125 -12.42 0.36 -10.35
C VAL A 125 -13.50 -0.53 -9.72
N ASP A 126 -13.31 -1.84 -9.78
CA ASP A 126 -14.24 -2.84 -9.26
C ASP A 126 -14.03 -3.10 -7.75
N GLY A 127 -12.88 -2.68 -7.23
CA GLY A 127 -12.57 -2.78 -5.82
C GLY A 127 -11.26 -2.08 -5.48
N ALA A 128 -11.01 -1.86 -4.19
CA ALA A 128 -9.80 -1.21 -3.74
C ALA A 128 -9.25 -1.77 -2.42
N ILE A 129 -7.92 -1.72 -2.28
CA ILE A 129 -7.22 -1.87 -1.01
C ILE A 129 -6.73 -0.49 -0.58
N ILE A 130 -7.03 -0.09 0.66
CA ILE A 130 -6.58 1.17 1.24
C ILE A 130 -5.53 0.88 2.30
N ALA A 131 -4.28 1.25 2.03
CA ALA A 131 -3.21 1.26 3.03
C ALA A 131 -3.43 2.40 4.04
N PRO A 132 -2.84 2.34 5.25
CA PRO A 132 -3.02 3.38 6.25
C PRO A 132 -2.61 4.75 5.71
N ASP A 133 -3.52 5.72 5.77
CA ASP A 133 -3.29 7.09 5.31
C ASP A 133 -4.13 8.09 6.13
N PRO A 134 -3.52 9.05 6.83
CA PRO A 134 -4.24 10.04 7.64
C PRO A 134 -5.07 11.02 6.81
N ALA A 135 -4.82 11.15 5.50
CA ALA A 135 -5.60 12.02 4.62
C ALA A 135 -6.95 11.41 4.21
N ILE A 136 -7.18 10.11 4.50
CA ILE A 136 -8.44 9.39 4.26
C ILE A 136 -9.01 8.99 5.61
N ASP A 137 -10.07 9.62 6.02
CA ASP A 137 -10.67 9.36 7.32
C ASP A 137 -11.72 8.22 7.29
N ALA A 138 -12.15 7.81 8.48
CA ALA A 138 -13.17 6.77 8.64
C ALA A 138 -14.53 7.13 8.00
N HIS A 139 -14.84 8.43 7.85
CA HIS A 139 -16.06 8.88 7.18
C HIS A 139 -16.00 8.61 5.68
N ASP A 140 -14.87 8.95 5.05
CA ASP A 140 -14.62 8.69 3.63
C ASP A 140 -14.74 7.19 3.29
N ILE A 141 -14.06 6.37 4.10
CA ILE A 141 -14.07 4.90 3.92
C ILE A 141 -15.48 4.33 4.05
N ARG A 142 -16.23 4.78 5.07
CA ARG A 142 -17.63 4.34 5.25
C ARG A 142 -18.53 4.79 4.10
N ALA A 143 -18.30 5.98 3.55
CA ALA A 143 -19.05 6.49 2.41
C ALA A 143 -18.82 5.61 1.15
N LEU A 144 -17.56 5.22 0.87
CA LEU A 144 -17.23 4.30 -0.22
C LEU A 144 -17.89 2.92 -0.03
N ALA A 145 -17.78 2.34 1.16
CA ALA A 145 -18.37 1.05 1.48
C ALA A 145 -19.92 1.08 1.38
N SER A 146 -20.54 2.19 1.83
CA SER A 146 -22.00 2.39 1.70
C SER A 146 -22.43 2.55 0.25
N GLY A 147 -21.60 3.12 -0.61
CA GLY A 147 -21.77 3.18 -2.05
C GLY A 147 -21.60 1.83 -2.74
N GLY A 148 -21.25 0.77 -2.02
CA GLY A 148 -21.13 -0.60 -2.51
C GLY A 148 -19.81 -0.89 -3.25
N LEU A 149 -18.76 -0.08 -3.05
CA LEU A 149 -17.42 -0.42 -3.54
C LEU A 149 -16.85 -1.55 -2.69
N PRO A 150 -16.39 -2.67 -3.27
CA PRO A 150 -15.61 -3.69 -2.59
C PRO A 150 -14.31 -3.10 -2.00
N LEU A 151 -14.17 -3.17 -0.67
CA LEU A 151 -13.04 -2.55 0.03
C LEU A 151 -12.40 -3.51 1.03
N VAL A 152 -11.06 -3.49 1.03
CA VAL A 152 -10.21 -4.00 2.11
C VAL A 152 -9.38 -2.84 2.63
N VAL A 153 -9.36 -2.63 3.94
CA VAL A 153 -8.71 -1.47 4.56
C VAL A 153 -7.78 -1.94 5.67
N PHE A 154 -6.56 -1.47 5.67
CA PHE A 154 -5.62 -1.66 6.78
C PHE A 154 -5.85 -0.58 7.82
N ASP A 155 -6.48 -0.94 8.94
CA ASP A 155 -6.83 -0.02 10.02
C ASP A 155 -7.06 -0.77 11.33
N ASP A 156 -6.55 -0.25 12.45
CA ASP A 156 -6.65 -0.92 13.77
C ASP A 156 -7.91 -0.52 14.57
N VAL A 157 -8.67 0.50 14.13
CA VAL A 157 -9.83 1.03 14.89
C VAL A 157 -11.14 1.07 14.11
N LEU A 158 -11.09 1.09 12.78
CA LEU A 158 -12.26 1.17 11.92
C LEU A 158 -13.16 -0.07 12.10
N ALA A 159 -14.47 0.12 12.27
CA ALA A 159 -15.40 -0.99 12.33
C ALA A 159 -15.61 -1.64 10.94
N ALA A 160 -15.52 -2.96 10.87
CA ALA A 160 -15.72 -3.75 9.66
C ALA A 160 -17.22 -3.82 9.26
N ARG A 161 -17.71 -2.73 8.66
CA ARG A 161 -19.11 -2.63 8.20
C ARG A 161 -19.17 -2.53 6.68
N ARG A 162 -19.61 -3.60 6.01
CA ARG A 162 -19.67 -3.70 4.53
C ARG A 162 -18.33 -3.56 3.82
N LEU A 163 -17.25 -3.73 4.55
CA LEU A 163 -15.87 -3.75 4.09
C LEU A 163 -15.07 -4.71 4.96
N ASP A 164 -13.95 -5.21 4.49
CA ASP A 164 -13.05 -6.00 5.32
C ASP A 164 -11.94 -5.10 5.88
N VAL A 165 -11.59 -5.32 7.14
CA VAL A 165 -10.54 -4.56 7.83
C VAL A 165 -9.43 -5.51 8.24
N VAL A 166 -8.21 -5.17 7.87
CA VAL A 166 -7.00 -5.89 8.30
C VAL A 166 -6.43 -5.21 9.53
N ARG A 167 -6.37 -5.94 10.65
CA ARG A 167 -5.82 -5.48 11.92
C ARG A 167 -4.34 -5.80 12.00
N LEU A 168 -3.52 -4.81 12.20
CA LEU A 168 -2.06 -4.96 12.31
C LEU A 168 -1.60 -5.08 13.77
N ALA A 169 -2.40 -4.66 14.75
CA ALA A 169 -2.03 -4.54 16.16
C ALA A 169 -0.75 -3.70 16.36
N GLN A 170 -0.59 -2.67 15.54
CA GLN A 170 0.63 -1.88 15.42
C GLN A 170 1.04 -1.19 16.73
N ALA A 171 0.06 -0.65 17.48
CA ALA A 171 0.31 0.04 18.74
C ALA A 171 1.01 -0.86 19.78
N SER A 172 0.48 -2.07 19.99
CA SER A 172 1.03 -3.02 20.97
C SER A 172 2.41 -3.51 20.55
N ALA A 173 2.61 -3.77 19.26
CA ALA A 173 3.89 -4.23 18.74
C ALA A 173 4.98 -3.15 18.85
N CYS A 174 4.67 -1.89 18.52
CA CYS A 174 5.61 -0.76 18.68
C CYS A 174 5.92 -0.50 20.17
N ARG A 175 4.92 -0.58 21.06
CA ARG A 175 5.15 -0.46 22.50
C ARG A 175 6.09 -1.55 22.99
N SER A 176 5.88 -2.81 22.61
CA SER A 176 6.76 -3.92 22.96
C SER A 176 8.20 -3.70 22.47
N ALA A 177 8.37 -3.12 21.28
CA ALA A 177 9.70 -2.82 20.74
C ALA A 177 10.46 -1.78 21.57
N VAL A 178 9.79 -0.72 22.02
CA VAL A 178 10.40 0.30 22.88
C VAL A 178 10.68 -0.28 24.27
N SER A 179 9.75 -1.06 24.85
CA SER A 179 9.97 -1.76 26.13
C SER A 179 11.18 -2.70 26.04
N HIS A 180 11.37 -3.38 24.92
CA HIS A 180 12.54 -4.24 24.69
C HIS A 180 13.88 -3.48 24.73
N LEU A 181 13.94 -2.26 24.20
CA LEU A 181 15.11 -1.39 24.38
C LEU A 181 15.32 -1.02 25.85
N ILE A 182 14.24 -0.69 26.56
CA ILE A 182 14.30 -0.29 27.97
C ILE A 182 14.76 -1.47 28.85
N GLU A 183 14.28 -2.67 28.60
CA GLU A 183 14.68 -3.91 29.30
C GLU A 183 16.16 -4.23 29.08
N ARG A 184 16.75 -3.81 27.95
CA ARG A 184 18.19 -3.91 27.68
C ARG A 184 19.02 -2.79 28.32
N GLY A 185 18.41 -1.92 29.10
CA GLY A 185 19.08 -0.87 29.86
C GLY A 185 19.11 0.49 29.18
N HIS A 186 18.56 0.64 27.98
CA HIS A 186 18.50 1.95 27.33
C HIS A 186 17.49 2.85 28.07
N ARG A 187 17.92 4.10 28.33
CA ARG A 187 17.07 5.13 28.97
C ARG A 187 16.98 6.41 28.12
N ARG A 188 17.97 6.65 27.27
CA ARG A 188 17.94 7.72 26.27
C ARG A 188 17.66 7.09 24.91
N ILE A 189 16.39 7.00 24.57
CA ILE A 189 15.89 6.38 23.34
C ILE A 189 15.35 7.51 22.46
N ALA A 190 15.92 7.71 21.28
CA ALA A 190 15.39 8.66 20.33
C ALA A 190 14.24 8.06 19.50
N TYR A 191 13.34 8.90 19.05
CA TYR A 191 12.29 8.56 18.10
C TYR A 191 12.48 9.33 16.78
N LEU A 192 12.67 8.60 15.70
CA LEU A 192 12.68 9.15 14.34
C LEU A 192 11.28 8.95 13.74
N ALA A 193 10.50 10.02 13.74
CA ALA A 193 9.08 10.05 13.43
C ALA A 193 8.79 10.22 11.94
N HIS A 194 7.60 9.84 11.51
CA HIS A 194 7.00 10.39 10.30
C HIS A 194 6.64 11.87 10.52
N ASP A 195 6.73 12.67 9.48
CA ASP A 195 6.53 14.13 9.58
C ASP A 195 5.12 14.49 10.10
N GLU A 196 4.10 13.75 9.67
CA GLU A 196 2.72 13.95 10.12
C GLU A 196 2.47 13.63 11.59
N GLU A 197 3.23 12.72 12.18
CA GLU A 197 3.08 12.38 13.60
C GLU A 197 3.45 13.55 14.52
N LEU A 198 4.31 14.44 14.02
CA LEU A 198 4.77 15.63 14.73
C LEU A 198 4.03 16.91 14.31
N ALA A 199 3.14 16.84 13.32
CA ALA A 199 2.31 17.97 12.92
C ALA A 199 1.31 18.35 14.03
N PRO A 200 0.84 19.62 14.09
CA PRO A 200 -0.19 20.02 15.04
C PRO A 200 -1.43 19.12 14.94
N GLY A 201 -1.79 18.46 16.03
CA GLY A 201 -2.87 17.46 16.07
C GLY A 201 -2.48 16.09 15.52
N GLY A 202 -1.24 15.88 15.12
CA GLY A 202 -0.69 14.58 14.78
C GLY A 202 -0.55 13.70 16.04
N ASP A 203 -1.14 12.52 16.02
CA ASP A 203 -1.05 11.55 17.11
C ASP A 203 -0.94 10.14 16.46
N GLY A 204 0.19 9.95 15.78
CA GLY A 204 0.48 8.69 15.09
C GLY A 204 0.56 7.52 16.08
N VAL A 205 -0.01 6.40 15.69
CA VAL A 205 -0.07 5.16 16.50
C VAL A 205 1.31 4.77 17.06
N LYS A 206 2.36 4.94 16.26
CA LYS A 206 3.74 4.58 16.63
C LYS A 206 4.32 5.56 17.65
N TYR A 207 4.09 6.86 17.44
CA TYR A 207 4.54 7.88 18.40
C TYR A 207 3.81 7.77 19.73
N ALA A 208 2.49 7.52 19.70
CA ALA A 208 1.72 7.26 20.92
C ALA A 208 2.24 6.03 21.66
N ALA A 209 2.56 4.94 20.94
CA ALA A 209 3.13 3.73 21.53
C ALA A 209 4.52 3.96 22.14
N TYR A 210 5.37 4.76 21.48
CA TYR A 210 6.67 5.16 22.02
C TYR A 210 6.52 5.96 23.34
N ARG A 211 5.67 6.99 23.35
CA ARG A 211 5.40 7.78 24.55
C ARG A 211 4.84 6.93 25.70
N GLN A 212 3.92 6.02 25.37
CA GLN A 212 3.32 5.13 26.34
C GLN A 212 4.35 4.18 26.96
N ALA A 213 5.21 3.57 26.15
CA ALA A 213 6.26 2.69 26.66
C ALA A 213 7.25 3.41 27.58
N LEU A 214 7.64 4.65 27.26
CA LEU A 214 8.48 5.47 28.15
C LEU A 214 7.78 5.73 29.50
N ALA A 215 6.50 6.11 29.45
CA ALA A 215 5.70 6.41 30.64
C ALA A 215 5.50 5.16 31.53
N GLU A 216 5.26 4.00 30.96
CA GLU A 216 5.12 2.73 31.68
C GLU A 216 6.40 2.31 32.45
N HIS A 217 7.55 2.89 32.06
CA HIS A 217 8.86 2.62 32.68
C HIS A 217 9.45 3.85 33.40
N ASP A 218 8.62 4.84 33.74
CA ASP A 218 9.02 6.06 34.43
C ASP A 218 10.16 6.85 33.75
N ILE A 219 10.24 6.77 32.40
CA ILE A 219 11.22 7.53 31.61
C ILE A 219 10.53 8.81 31.07
N PRO A 220 11.01 10.01 31.47
CA PRO A 220 10.43 11.24 30.97
C PRO A 220 10.68 11.39 29.46
N LEU A 221 9.65 11.86 28.73
CA LEU A 221 9.80 12.22 27.34
C LEU A 221 10.74 13.43 27.20
N ASP A 222 11.84 13.25 26.44
CA ASP A 222 12.74 14.34 26.08
C ASP A 222 12.42 14.79 24.64
N PRO A 223 11.84 15.99 24.43
CA PRO A 223 11.52 16.48 23.09
C PRO A 223 12.74 16.60 22.17
N ALA A 224 13.95 16.75 22.71
CA ALA A 224 15.18 16.81 21.92
C ALA A 224 15.56 15.47 21.28
N LEU A 225 14.95 14.37 21.72
CA LEU A 225 15.13 13.02 21.16
C LEU A 225 14.05 12.65 20.15
N VAL A 226 13.06 13.52 19.89
CA VAL A 226 11.99 13.29 18.91
C VAL A 226 12.25 14.14 17.69
N VAL A 227 12.54 13.51 16.56
CA VAL A 227 12.89 14.21 15.33
C VAL A 227 12.09 13.66 14.14
N PRO A 228 11.72 14.52 13.15
CA PRO A 228 11.04 14.10 11.94
C PRO A 228 11.99 13.40 10.96
N GLY A 229 11.46 12.93 9.83
CA GLY A 229 12.24 12.53 8.66
C GLY A 229 12.28 11.03 8.39
N ALA A 230 11.45 10.20 9.06
CA ALA A 230 11.41 8.77 8.80
C ALA A 230 10.95 8.40 7.36
N ASP A 231 10.30 9.33 6.65
CA ASP A 231 9.75 9.12 5.32
C ASP A 231 10.81 9.18 4.20
N PHE A 232 11.81 10.03 4.36
CA PHE A 232 12.82 10.30 3.33
C PHE A 232 14.22 9.91 3.78
N ARG A 233 14.98 9.23 2.91
CA ARG A 233 16.33 8.76 3.25
C ARG A 233 17.30 9.88 3.63
N PRO A 234 17.43 10.98 2.87
CA PRO A 234 18.36 12.05 3.21
C PRO A 234 18.05 12.72 4.55
N GLU A 235 16.76 12.97 4.81
CA GLU A 235 16.30 13.58 6.05
C GLU A 235 16.52 12.65 7.24
N ALA A 236 16.19 11.36 7.12
CA ALA A 236 16.41 10.35 8.15
C ALA A 236 17.90 10.29 8.55
N TYR A 237 18.79 10.26 7.56
CA TYR A 237 20.23 10.25 7.79
C TYR A 237 20.71 11.54 8.49
N ALA A 238 20.28 12.71 8.01
CA ALA A 238 20.67 14.00 8.58
C ALA A 238 20.17 14.16 10.03
N GLN A 239 18.94 13.74 10.32
CA GLN A 239 18.40 13.80 11.68
C GLN A 239 19.08 12.79 12.62
N ALA A 240 19.40 11.59 12.15
CA ALA A 240 20.18 10.64 12.91
C ALA A 240 21.59 11.21 13.25
N GLN A 241 22.28 11.81 12.28
CA GLN A 241 23.56 12.48 12.55
C GLN A 241 23.42 13.60 13.60
N LYS A 242 22.34 14.39 13.51
CA LYS A 242 22.09 15.47 14.47
C LYS A 242 21.87 14.92 15.89
N LEU A 243 21.11 13.83 16.02
CA LEU A 243 20.92 13.15 17.32
C LEU A 243 22.25 12.65 17.90
N LEU A 244 23.10 12.04 17.07
CA LEU A 244 24.39 11.48 17.49
C LEU A 244 25.43 12.54 17.84
N ARG A 245 25.28 13.79 17.39
CA ARG A 245 26.15 14.92 17.71
C ARG A 245 25.73 15.70 18.96
N GLN A 246 24.66 15.33 19.63
CA GLN A 246 24.25 15.97 20.89
C GLN A 246 25.33 15.78 21.96
N SER A 247 25.41 16.70 22.92
CA SER A 247 26.34 16.58 24.05
C SER A 247 26.10 15.32 24.90
N LEU A 248 24.83 14.86 24.93
CA LEU A 248 24.43 13.60 25.50
C LEU A 248 23.60 12.85 24.43
N PRO A 249 24.22 12.03 23.58
CA PRO A 249 23.53 11.35 22.51
C PRO A 249 22.61 10.25 23.01
N PRO A 250 21.59 9.82 22.22
CA PRO A 250 20.82 8.63 22.53
C PRO A 250 21.67 7.37 22.44
N THR A 251 21.35 6.36 23.22
CA THR A 251 21.94 5.01 23.15
C THR A 251 21.10 4.03 22.33
N ALA A 252 19.88 4.43 21.98
CA ALA A 252 19.02 3.67 21.10
C ALA A 252 18.15 4.61 20.25
N VAL A 253 17.74 4.14 19.06
CA VAL A 253 16.79 4.82 18.18
C VAL A 253 15.66 3.87 17.82
N PHE A 254 14.43 4.26 18.08
CA PHE A 254 13.24 3.66 17.53
C PHE A 254 12.77 4.50 16.35
N CYS A 255 12.68 3.90 15.17
CA CYS A 255 12.32 4.60 13.93
C CYS A 255 10.92 4.19 13.47
N ALA A 256 10.11 5.15 13.05
CA ALA A 256 8.76 4.90 12.53
C ALA A 256 8.73 4.06 11.24
N SER A 257 9.89 3.88 10.59
CA SER A 257 10.04 3.02 9.41
C SER A 257 11.40 2.31 9.38
N ASP A 258 11.49 1.16 8.71
CA ASP A 258 12.77 0.49 8.44
C ASP A 258 13.69 1.35 7.58
N ARG A 259 13.12 2.13 6.67
CA ARG A 259 13.90 3.09 5.84
C ARG A 259 14.62 4.11 6.72
N GLY A 260 13.93 4.68 7.69
CA GLY A 260 14.53 5.58 8.68
C GLY A 260 15.62 4.88 9.51
N ALA A 261 15.33 3.67 9.97
CA ALA A 261 16.25 2.87 10.79
C ALA A 261 17.54 2.50 10.04
N ILE A 262 17.46 2.09 8.78
CA ILE A 262 18.63 1.80 7.94
C ILE A 262 19.51 3.05 7.81
N ASN A 263 18.91 4.23 7.63
CA ASN A 263 19.67 5.48 7.56
C ASN A 263 20.30 5.87 8.92
N ALA A 264 19.64 5.53 10.04
CA ALA A 264 20.23 5.70 11.36
C ALA A 264 21.44 4.77 11.57
N VAL A 265 21.38 3.51 11.09
CA VAL A 265 22.51 2.58 11.09
C VAL A 265 23.69 3.16 10.27
N TRP A 266 23.45 3.70 9.09
CA TRP A 266 24.50 4.32 8.28
C TRP A 266 25.09 5.56 8.93
N ALA A 267 24.24 6.43 9.51
CA ALA A 267 24.69 7.60 10.24
C ALA A 267 25.57 7.25 11.45
N ALA A 268 25.24 6.20 12.19
CA ALA A 268 26.04 5.66 13.28
C ALA A 268 27.42 5.18 12.77
N LYS A 269 27.41 4.38 11.71
CA LYS A 269 28.65 3.86 11.09
C LYS A 269 29.57 4.99 10.64
N ASP A 270 29.04 6.02 9.99
CA ASP A 270 29.83 7.17 9.52
C ASP A 270 30.32 8.05 10.68
N ALA A 271 29.64 7.99 11.84
CA ALA A 271 30.12 8.59 13.10
C ALA A 271 31.13 7.72 13.84
N GLY A 272 31.53 6.56 13.32
CA GLY A 272 32.44 5.61 13.94
C GLY A 272 31.83 4.76 15.07
N LEU A 273 30.50 4.76 15.20
CA LEU A 273 29.77 3.99 16.20
C LEU A 273 29.43 2.58 15.70
N GLN A 274 29.45 1.62 16.60
CA GLN A 274 29.04 0.24 16.33
C GLN A 274 27.57 0.02 16.69
N VAL A 275 26.83 -0.64 15.79
CA VAL A 275 25.46 -1.07 16.03
C VAL A 275 25.49 -2.60 16.23
N PRO A 276 24.98 -3.12 17.36
CA PRO A 276 24.19 -2.44 18.41
C PRO A 276 25.03 -1.88 19.59
N GLN A 277 26.35 -2.10 19.68
CA GLN A 277 27.15 -1.91 20.89
C GLN A 277 27.12 -0.46 21.43
N ASP A 278 27.21 0.54 20.51
CA ASP A 278 27.17 1.96 20.88
C ASP A 278 25.78 2.57 20.65
N LEU A 279 25.03 2.03 19.70
CA LEU A 279 23.67 2.48 19.34
C LEU A 279 22.78 1.30 18.94
N ALA A 280 21.77 1.00 19.73
CA ALA A 280 20.72 0.05 19.32
C ALA A 280 19.73 0.73 18.37
N VAL A 281 19.27 0.01 17.34
CA VAL A 281 18.34 0.55 16.34
C VAL A 281 17.19 -0.43 16.08
N ILE A 282 15.94 0.07 16.20
CA ILE A 282 14.73 -0.67 15.79
C ILE A 282 13.99 0.11 14.71
N GLY A 283 13.57 -0.61 13.67
CA GLY A 283 12.69 -0.10 12.61
C GLY A 283 11.24 -0.56 12.74
N VAL A 284 10.43 -0.19 11.75
CA VAL A 284 9.04 -0.62 11.58
C VAL A 284 8.77 -0.92 10.11
N GLY A 285 8.22 -2.10 9.81
CA GLY A 285 7.85 -2.54 8.47
C GLY A 285 8.23 -3.98 8.15
N ASN A 286 9.26 -4.52 8.79
CA ASN A 286 9.86 -5.84 8.51
C ASN A 286 10.16 -6.05 7.02
N THR A 287 10.89 -5.08 6.44
CA THR A 287 11.20 -5.06 5.02
C THR A 287 12.38 -5.96 4.65
N ARG A 288 12.43 -6.44 3.39
CA ARG A 288 13.56 -7.22 2.84
C ARG A 288 14.88 -6.43 2.90
N GLU A 289 14.83 -5.09 2.75
CA GLU A 289 16.03 -4.24 2.92
C GLU A 289 16.60 -4.35 4.34
N GLY A 290 15.72 -4.37 5.37
CA GLY A 290 16.12 -4.52 6.77
C GLY A 290 16.81 -5.85 7.07
N GLU A 291 16.48 -6.90 6.35
CA GLU A 291 17.17 -8.20 6.46
C GLU A 291 18.57 -8.17 5.81
N SER A 292 18.71 -7.37 4.76
CA SER A 292 19.91 -7.34 3.93
C SER A 292 20.98 -6.37 4.43
N VAL A 293 20.61 -5.36 5.23
CA VAL A 293 21.55 -4.41 5.84
C VAL A 293 22.46 -5.09 6.88
N ARG A 294 23.62 -4.53 7.16
CA ARG A 294 24.55 -5.02 8.20
C ARG A 294 24.85 -3.94 9.23
N PRO A 295 24.53 -4.21 10.51
CA PRO A 295 23.87 -5.40 11.07
C PRO A 295 22.44 -5.56 10.56
N ALA A 296 21.89 -6.79 10.52
CA ALA A 296 20.50 -7.03 10.14
C ALA A 296 19.55 -6.35 11.12
N LEU A 297 18.56 -5.64 10.57
CA LEU A 297 17.72 -4.71 11.33
C LEU A 297 16.66 -5.43 12.17
N THR A 298 16.69 -5.26 13.48
CA THR A 298 15.57 -5.54 14.38
C THR A 298 14.43 -4.59 14.05
N THR A 299 13.22 -5.11 13.89
CA THR A 299 12.09 -4.33 13.37
C THR A 299 10.76 -4.76 13.98
N VAL A 300 9.74 -3.97 13.76
CA VAL A 300 8.34 -4.30 14.07
C VAL A 300 7.60 -4.53 12.77
N GLY A 301 6.90 -5.65 12.66
CA GLY A 301 6.10 -5.95 11.47
C GLY A 301 5.47 -7.33 11.53
N ALA A 302 4.78 -7.71 10.46
CA ALA A 302 4.35 -9.09 10.26
C ALA A 302 5.61 -9.99 10.14
N GLU A 303 5.54 -11.23 10.63
CA GLU A 303 6.66 -12.16 10.52
C GLU A 303 7.06 -12.44 9.07
N ARG A 304 6.06 -12.48 8.22
CA ARG A 304 6.20 -12.51 6.76
C ARG A 304 5.33 -11.41 6.19
N THR A 305 5.83 -10.68 5.21
CA THR A 305 5.05 -9.70 4.46
C THR A 305 4.20 -10.48 3.44
N ASP A 306 3.05 -10.99 3.91
CA ASP A 306 2.12 -11.80 3.14
C ASP A 306 0.74 -11.13 3.16
N PHE A 307 0.24 -10.78 1.98
CA PHE A 307 -1.05 -10.09 1.81
C PHE A 307 -2.12 -11.01 1.22
N THR A 308 -1.86 -12.32 1.14
CA THR A 308 -2.77 -13.30 0.52
C THR A 308 -4.18 -13.18 1.08
N ASP A 309 -4.36 -13.16 2.40
CA ASP A 309 -5.69 -13.08 3.01
C ASP A 309 -6.41 -11.78 2.67
N ALA A 310 -5.70 -10.65 2.66
CA ALA A 310 -6.27 -9.35 2.30
C ALA A 310 -6.66 -9.28 0.81
N ILE A 311 -5.83 -9.86 -0.05
CA ILE A 311 -6.05 -9.91 -1.50
C ILE A 311 -7.20 -10.85 -1.84
N GLU A 312 -7.26 -12.03 -1.25
CA GLU A 312 -8.37 -12.97 -1.46
C GLU A 312 -9.69 -12.39 -0.93
N ALA A 313 -9.67 -11.69 0.21
CA ALA A 313 -10.83 -10.98 0.73
C ALA A 313 -11.36 -9.92 -0.27
N LEU A 314 -10.46 -9.20 -0.96
CA LEU A 314 -10.88 -8.26 -2.01
C LEU A 314 -11.58 -9.00 -3.16
N TRP A 315 -11.01 -10.11 -3.65
CA TRP A 315 -11.59 -10.88 -4.76
C TRP A 315 -12.94 -11.50 -4.39
N GLU A 316 -13.06 -12.06 -3.19
CA GLU A 316 -14.33 -12.58 -2.70
C GLU A 316 -15.40 -11.48 -2.65
N ARG A 317 -15.04 -10.29 -2.18
CA ARG A 317 -15.93 -9.15 -2.09
C ARG A 317 -16.32 -8.61 -3.47
N ILE A 318 -15.43 -8.60 -4.43
CA ILE A 318 -15.74 -8.26 -5.84
C ILE A 318 -16.73 -9.28 -6.42
N GLY A 319 -16.56 -10.56 -6.13
CA GLY A 319 -17.47 -11.62 -6.56
C GLY A 319 -18.82 -11.61 -5.82
N THR A 320 -18.84 -11.09 -4.60
CA THR A 320 -20.02 -11.09 -3.72
C THR A 320 -20.11 -9.78 -2.92
N PRO A 321 -20.54 -8.67 -3.53
CA PRO A 321 -20.50 -7.33 -2.90
C PRO A 321 -21.33 -7.19 -1.61
N ALA A 322 -22.31 -8.10 -1.39
CA ALA A 322 -23.19 -8.08 -0.22
C ALA A 322 -22.62 -8.79 1.01
N LEU A 323 -21.38 -9.27 0.96
CA LEU A 323 -20.73 -9.91 2.12
C LEU A 323 -20.72 -8.98 3.32
N PRO A 324 -21.01 -9.49 4.53
CA PRO A 324 -20.83 -8.73 5.76
C PRO A 324 -19.35 -8.33 5.91
N GLY A 325 -19.11 -7.28 6.68
CA GLY A 325 -17.73 -6.87 7.00
C GLY A 325 -17.04 -7.89 7.89
N ARG A 326 -15.75 -8.13 7.63
CA ARG A 326 -14.92 -9.08 8.39
C ARG A 326 -13.68 -8.36 8.91
N GLU A 327 -13.18 -8.86 10.04
CA GLU A 327 -11.85 -8.49 10.55
C GLU A 327 -10.87 -9.60 10.22
N LEU A 328 -9.79 -9.25 9.55
CA LEU A 328 -8.65 -10.10 9.25
C LEU A 328 -7.51 -9.72 10.18
N LEU A 329 -6.81 -10.70 10.71
CA LEU A 329 -5.72 -10.46 11.65
C LEU A 329 -4.38 -10.71 10.95
N GLN A 330 -3.58 -9.69 10.86
CA GLN A 330 -2.18 -9.76 10.43
C GLN A 330 -1.31 -9.09 11.51
N PRO A 331 -1.20 -9.70 12.71
CA PRO A 331 -0.60 -9.03 13.85
C PRO A 331 0.88 -8.80 13.62
N TRP A 332 1.29 -7.55 13.83
CA TRP A 332 2.68 -7.19 13.88
C TRP A 332 3.28 -7.56 15.23
N ARG A 333 4.57 -7.84 15.24
CA ARG A 333 5.36 -8.13 16.43
C ARG A 333 6.78 -7.62 16.28
N LEU A 334 7.51 -7.57 17.38
CA LEU A 334 8.95 -7.38 17.32
C LEU A 334 9.60 -8.59 16.64
N VAL A 335 10.42 -8.32 15.65
CA VAL A 335 11.24 -9.30 14.93
C VAL A 335 12.70 -9.03 15.28
N PRO A 336 13.27 -9.72 16.28
CA PRO A 336 14.64 -9.49 16.72
C PRO A 336 15.64 -9.93 15.64
N ARG A 337 16.69 -9.10 15.45
CA ARG A 337 17.84 -9.37 14.61
C ARG A 337 19.10 -8.83 15.28
N GLU A 338 20.08 -8.36 14.50
CA GLU A 338 21.44 -8.04 14.97
C GLU A 338 21.57 -6.59 15.46
N SER A 339 20.62 -5.69 15.18
CA SER A 339 20.75 -4.26 15.48
C SER A 339 20.34 -3.86 16.90
N VAL A 340 19.97 -4.85 17.77
CA VAL A 340 19.65 -4.64 19.19
C VAL A 340 20.22 -5.77 20.04
#